data_919841fd04b35b90627a51d7433972c3
#
_entry.id   919841fd04b35b90627a51d7433972c3
#
_cell.length_a   1.000
_cell.length_b   1.000
_cell.length_c   1.000
_cell.angle_alpha   90.00
_cell.angle_beta   90.00
_cell.angle_gamma   90.00
#
_symmetry.space_group_name_H-M   'P 1'
#
loop_
_entity.id
_entity.type
_entity.pdbx_description
1 polymer ?
#
loop_
_entity_poly.entity_id
_entity_poly.type
_entity_poly.pdbx_seq_one_letter_code
_entity_poly.pdbx_strand_id
1 'polypeptide(L)'
;MPLALAAAAALEIMSAGALTGDLQGNLEKLRGELKRARYDGELVVDRLAAGDPAGFLPLLHFALLRFSKNVARWLVEHGYDLYGKTDLRFVESVYKLARQEFGYRHTLTCSQFLSVGFAERKVLFAVDLLQLCRAKHLELGREASALRKKPARPT
;
A
#
# COMPACT_ATOMS: atom_id res chain seq x y z
N MET A 1 7.41 -8.24 -17.39
CA MET A 1 7.86 -6.85 -17.13
C MET A 1 7.21 -6.30 -15.87
N PRO A 2 7.94 -6.22 -14.79
CA PRO A 2 7.34 -5.77 -13.53
C PRO A 2 6.73 -4.38 -13.60
N LEU A 3 7.38 -3.43 -14.29
CA LEU A 3 6.89 -2.05 -14.39
C LEU A 3 5.58 -1.94 -15.17
N ALA A 4 5.45 -2.70 -16.26
CA ALA A 4 4.23 -2.69 -17.07
C ALA A 4 3.05 -3.30 -16.29
N LEU A 5 3.29 -4.40 -15.59
CA LEU A 5 2.27 -5.03 -14.76
C LEU A 5 1.87 -4.15 -13.57
N ALA A 6 2.84 -3.50 -12.93
CA ALA A 6 2.58 -2.60 -11.82
C ALA A 6 1.76 -1.39 -12.28
N ALA A 7 2.09 -0.80 -13.44
CA ALA A 7 1.36 0.33 -13.99
C ALA A 7 -0.08 -0.05 -14.37
N ALA A 8 -0.27 -1.23 -14.97
CA ALA A 8 -1.59 -1.72 -15.32
C ALA A 8 -2.43 -2.00 -14.08
N ALA A 9 -1.83 -2.63 -13.07
CA ALA A 9 -2.51 -2.89 -11.79
C ALA A 9 -2.89 -1.57 -11.08
N ALA A 10 -2.00 -0.58 -11.08
CA ALA A 10 -2.28 0.72 -10.49
C ALA A 10 -3.43 1.42 -11.22
N LEU A 11 -3.49 1.36 -12.55
CA LEU A 11 -4.57 1.94 -13.33
C LEU A 11 -5.91 1.29 -13.00
N GLU A 12 -5.98 -0.03 -12.94
CA GLU A 12 -7.19 -0.75 -12.54
C GLU A 12 -7.62 -0.40 -11.13
N ILE A 13 -6.68 -0.40 -10.20
CA ILE A 13 -6.94 -0.07 -8.79
C ILE A 13 -7.46 1.36 -8.66
N MET A 14 -6.82 2.31 -9.32
CA MET A 14 -7.25 3.72 -9.31
C MET A 14 -8.63 3.91 -9.90
N SER A 15 -8.94 3.20 -10.99
CA SER A 15 -10.28 3.24 -11.60
C SER A 15 -11.33 2.67 -10.67
N ALA A 16 -11.05 1.53 -10.03
CA ALA A 16 -11.94 0.90 -9.07
C ALA A 16 -12.09 1.73 -7.79
N GLY A 17 -11.04 2.48 -7.41
CA GLY A 17 -11.01 3.33 -6.24
C GLY A 17 -11.48 4.76 -6.46
N ALA A 18 -12.15 5.07 -7.59
CA ALA A 18 -12.69 6.39 -7.83
C ALA A 18 -13.65 6.80 -6.71
N LEU A 19 -13.67 8.10 -6.35
CA LEU A 19 -14.54 8.62 -5.30
C LEU A 19 -16.01 8.39 -5.66
N THR A 20 -16.74 7.75 -4.77
CA THR A 20 -18.14 7.40 -4.96
C THR A 20 -19.07 8.15 -4.01
N GLY A 21 -18.52 8.85 -3.00
CA GLY A 21 -19.29 9.43 -1.91
C GLY A 21 -19.77 8.41 -0.90
N ASP A 22 -19.29 7.17 -0.99
CA ASP A 22 -19.70 6.06 -0.10
C ASP A 22 -18.57 5.73 0.87
N LEU A 23 -18.44 6.55 1.90
CA LEU A 23 -17.42 6.31 2.93
C LEU A 23 -17.62 4.98 3.63
N GLN A 24 -18.87 4.63 3.95
CA GLN A 24 -19.16 3.39 4.67
C GLN A 24 -18.78 2.16 3.84
N GLY A 25 -19.13 2.14 2.56
CA GLY A 25 -18.76 1.04 1.66
C GLY A 25 -17.26 0.93 1.48
N ASN A 26 -16.56 2.06 1.41
CA ASN A 26 -15.12 2.09 1.28
C ASN A 26 -14.42 1.63 2.57
N LEU A 27 -14.97 1.95 3.74
CA LEU A 27 -14.48 1.42 5.02
C LEU A 27 -14.61 -0.10 5.10
N GLU A 28 -15.74 -0.64 4.61
CA GLU A 28 -15.93 -2.10 4.54
C GLU A 28 -14.90 -2.74 3.59
N LYS A 29 -14.61 -2.10 2.48
CA LYS A 29 -13.58 -2.53 1.53
C LYS A 29 -12.21 -2.57 2.20
N LEU A 30 -11.87 -1.51 2.94
CA LEU A 30 -10.61 -1.43 3.69
C LEU A 30 -10.52 -2.56 4.72
N ARG A 31 -11.59 -2.80 5.45
CA ARG A 31 -11.65 -3.89 6.44
C ARG A 31 -11.39 -5.25 5.77
N GLY A 32 -12.00 -5.48 4.59
CA GLY A 32 -11.79 -6.69 3.82
C GLY A 32 -10.34 -6.87 3.37
N GLU A 33 -9.71 -5.81 2.91
CA GLU A 33 -8.30 -5.85 2.49
C GLU A 33 -7.37 -6.12 3.67
N LEU A 34 -7.62 -5.50 4.80
CA LEU A 34 -6.83 -5.74 6.02
C LEU A 34 -6.98 -7.18 6.51
N LYS A 35 -8.18 -7.73 6.42
CA LYS A 35 -8.43 -9.13 6.78
C LYS A 35 -7.66 -10.08 5.86
N ARG A 36 -7.67 -9.84 4.56
CA ARG A 36 -6.91 -10.65 3.59
C ARG A 36 -5.42 -10.58 3.86
N ALA A 37 -4.92 -9.41 4.27
CA ALA A 37 -3.51 -9.20 4.61
C ALA A 37 -3.15 -9.73 6.01
N ARG A 38 -4.11 -10.24 6.76
CA ARG A 38 -3.94 -10.75 8.13
C ARG A 38 -3.43 -9.66 9.08
N TYR A 39 -3.99 -8.47 8.96
CA TYR A 39 -3.68 -7.39 9.87
C TYR A 39 -4.16 -7.72 11.28
N ASP A 40 -3.24 -7.67 12.24
CA ASP A 40 -3.50 -8.00 13.64
C ASP A 40 -3.59 -6.77 14.54
N GLY A 41 -3.44 -5.58 13.98
CA GLY A 41 -3.50 -4.34 14.72
C GLY A 41 -4.92 -3.90 15.01
N GLU A 42 -5.03 -2.88 15.86
CA GLU A 42 -6.31 -2.27 16.19
C GLU A 42 -6.80 -1.39 15.03
N LEU A 43 -8.10 -1.47 14.75
CA LEU A 43 -8.76 -0.65 13.75
C LEU A 43 -9.76 0.27 14.45
N VAL A 44 -9.41 1.54 14.58
CA VAL A 44 -10.28 2.54 15.23
C VAL A 44 -11.12 3.22 14.16
N VAL A 45 -12.32 2.68 13.95
CA VAL A 45 -13.21 3.10 12.86
C VAL A 45 -13.56 4.59 12.93
N ASP A 46 -13.79 5.12 14.13
CA ASP A 46 -14.11 6.54 14.31
C ASP A 46 -12.99 7.46 13.81
N ARG A 47 -11.74 7.09 14.03
CA ARG A 47 -10.59 7.84 13.51
C ARG A 47 -10.53 7.80 12.00
N LEU A 48 -10.76 6.63 11.41
CA LEU A 48 -10.78 6.46 9.97
C LEU A 48 -11.91 7.28 9.34
N ALA A 49 -13.10 7.24 9.94
CA ALA A 49 -14.25 7.99 9.45
C ALA A 49 -14.05 9.51 9.55
N ALA A 50 -13.27 9.97 10.51
CA ALA A 50 -12.92 11.39 10.67
C ALA A 50 -11.77 11.82 9.75
N GLY A 51 -11.07 10.90 9.13
CA GLY A 51 -9.86 11.19 8.37
C GLY A 51 -8.68 11.55 9.24
N ASP A 52 -8.65 11.01 10.47
CA ASP A 52 -7.56 11.26 11.42
C ASP A 52 -6.31 10.48 10.96
N PRO A 53 -5.18 11.16 10.69
CA PRO A 53 -3.96 10.49 10.25
C PRO A 53 -3.47 9.43 11.24
N ALA A 54 -3.73 9.59 12.54
CA ALA A 54 -3.36 8.58 13.53
C ALA A 54 -4.05 7.23 13.31
N GLY A 55 -5.19 7.21 12.62
CA GLY A 55 -5.87 5.97 12.24
C GLY A 55 -5.27 5.32 11.00
N PHE A 56 -4.71 6.11 10.09
CA PHE A 56 -4.20 5.61 8.79
C PHE A 56 -2.72 5.25 8.80
N LEU A 57 -1.89 6.00 9.53
CA LEU A 57 -0.45 5.77 9.54
C LEU A 57 -0.07 4.33 9.92
N PRO A 58 -0.67 3.72 10.95
CA PRO A 58 -0.37 2.32 11.27
C PRO A 58 -0.70 1.36 10.13
N LEU A 59 -1.73 1.65 9.34
CA LEU A 59 -2.12 0.81 8.20
C LEU A 59 -1.09 0.89 7.08
N LEU A 60 -0.56 2.08 6.81
CA LEU A 60 0.49 2.27 5.80
C LEU A 60 1.79 1.59 6.25
N HIS A 61 2.16 1.72 7.51
CA HIS A 61 3.32 1.01 8.08
C HIS A 61 3.17 -0.49 7.92
N PHE A 62 2.00 -1.01 8.26
CA PHE A 62 1.72 -2.44 8.13
C PHE A 62 1.86 -2.90 6.67
N ALA A 63 1.21 -2.22 5.74
CA ALA A 63 1.19 -2.61 4.34
C ALA A 63 2.60 -2.70 3.74
N LEU A 64 3.47 -1.77 4.10
CA LEU A 64 4.79 -1.64 3.50
C LEU A 64 5.87 -2.42 4.23
N LEU A 65 5.77 -2.57 5.55
CA LEU A 65 6.87 -3.07 6.38
C LEU A 65 6.58 -4.40 7.06
N ARG A 66 5.32 -4.72 7.33
CA ARG A 66 4.95 -5.90 8.12
C ARG A 66 4.16 -6.95 7.37
N PHE A 67 3.38 -6.55 6.39
CA PHE A 67 2.53 -7.47 5.63
C PHE A 67 3.34 -8.58 4.96
N SER A 68 4.44 -8.22 4.31
CA SER A 68 5.26 -9.16 3.53
C SER A 68 6.74 -8.85 3.69
N LYS A 69 7.51 -9.85 4.11
CA LYS A 69 8.97 -9.75 4.20
C LYS A 69 9.59 -9.49 2.83
N ASN A 70 9.03 -10.10 1.80
CA ASN A 70 9.51 -9.93 0.43
C ASN A 70 9.31 -8.49 -0.05
N VAL A 71 8.14 -7.90 0.22
CA VAL A 71 7.85 -6.50 -0.13
C VAL A 71 8.77 -5.56 0.65
N ALA A 72 8.93 -5.78 1.96
CA ALA A 72 9.79 -4.95 2.79
C ALA A 72 11.24 -4.97 2.30
N ARG A 73 11.75 -6.15 1.97
CA ARG A 73 13.11 -6.33 1.42
C ARG A 73 13.24 -5.64 0.07
N TRP A 74 12.25 -5.82 -0.79
CA TRP A 74 12.23 -5.21 -2.12
C TRP A 74 12.30 -3.67 -2.03
N LEU A 75 11.58 -3.08 -1.08
CA LEU A 75 11.62 -1.62 -0.85
C LEU A 75 13.01 -1.16 -0.41
N VAL A 76 13.65 -1.88 0.50
CA VAL A 76 15.02 -1.56 0.95
C VAL A 76 15.99 -1.66 -0.22
N GLU A 77 15.89 -2.71 -1.03
CA GLU A 77 16.74 -2.90 -2.21
C GLU A 77 16.57 -1.79 -3.23
N HIS A 78 15.41 -1.15 -3.27
CA HIS A 78 15.12 -0.03 -4.17
C HIS A 78 15.41 1.35 -3.52
N GLY A 79 16.05 1.36 -2.37
CA GLY A 79 16.51 2.58 -1.72
C GLY A 79 15.49 3.29 -0.84
N TYR A 80 14.40 2.62 -0.49
CA TYR A 80 13.37 3.20 0.38
C TYR A 80 13.61 2.79 1.83
N ASP A 81 14.01 3.75 2.64
CA ASP A 81 14.14 3.57 4.09
C ASP A 81 12.94 4.20 4.77
N LEU A 82 12.07 3.36 5.33
CA LEU A 82 10.82 3.79 5.95
C LEU A 82 10.82 3.72 7.48
N TYR A 83 11.91 3.24 8.08
CA TYR A 83 11.99 3.06 9.52
C TYR A 83 12.49 4.33 10.20
N GLY A 84 11.95 4.60 11.40
CA GLY A 84 12.46 5.66 12.27
C GLY A 84 12.26 7.08 11.73
N LYS A 85 11.33 7.30 10.81
CA LYS A 85 11.07 8.59 10.22
C LYS A 85 9.93 9.31 10.93
N THR A 86 9.95 10.65 10.88
CA THR A 86 8.79 11.45 11.28
C THR A 86 7.61 11.14 10.37
N ASP A 87 6.41 11.46 10.81
CA ASP A 87 5.19 11.21 10.03
C ASP A 87 5.26 11.89 8.65
N LEU A 88 5.71 13.13 8.60
CA LEU A 88 5.86 13.85 7.33
C LEU A 88 6.84 13.15 6.39
N ARG A 89 8.01 12.79 6.88
CA ARG A 89 9.03 12.10 6.08
C ARG A 89 8.55 10.72 5.63
N PHE A 90 7.83 10.04 6.48
CA PHE A 90 7.23 8.74 6.16
C PHE A 90 6.22 8.89 5.02
N VAL A 91 5.27 9.82 5.13
CA VAL A 91 4.25 10.04 4.10
C VAL A 91 4.89 10.49 2.78
N GLU A 92 5.88 11.38 2.83
CA GLU A 92 6.62 11.78 1.63
C GLU A 92 7.25 10.57 0.94
N SER A 93 7.85 9.67 1.72
CA SER A 93 8.47 8.45 1.19
C SER A 93 7.44 7.49 0.62
N VAL A 94 6.29 7.33 1.28
CA VAL A 94 5.19 6.51 0.79
C VAL A 94 4.68 7.04 -0.55
N TYR A 95 4.47 8.33 -0.67
CA TYR A 95 4.01 8.94 -1.91
C TYR A 95 5.02 8.77 -3.03
N LYS A 96 6.31 8.94 -2.71
CA LYS A 96 7.38 8.77 -3.68
C LYS A 96 7.44 7.33 -4.21
N LEU A 97 7.43 6.35 -3.31
CA LEU A 97 7.48 4.95 -3.74
C LEU A 97 6.21 4.53 -4.50
N ALA A 98 5.05 5.02 -4.10
CA ALA A 98 3.81 4.72 -4.81
C ALA A 98 3.86 5.23 -6.25
N ARG A 99 4.38 6.43 -6.44
CA ARG A 99 4.54 7.02 -7.78
C ARG A 99 5.62 6.31 -8.59
N GLN A 100 6.80 6.11 -8.00
CA GLN A 100 7.96 5.59 -8.72
C GLN A 100 7.89 4.09 -8.99
N GLU A 101 7.39 3.32 -8.03
CA GLU A 101 7.38 1.86 -8.13
C GLU A 101 6.06 1.30 -8.65
N PHE A 102 4.96 1.98 -8.40
CA PHE A 102 3.63 1.50 -8.80
C PHE A 102 2.94 2.36 -9.85
N GLY A 103 3.50 3.51 -10.20
CA GLY A 103 2.84 4.44 -11.11
C GLY A 103 1.54 5.01 -10.54
N TYR A 104 1.39 5.01 -9.22
CA TYR A 104 0.18 5.43 -8.54
C TYR A 104 0.16 6.95 -8.34
N ARG A 105 -0.97 7.58 -8.64
CA ARG A 105 -1.17 9.02 -8.44
C ARG A 105 -2.06 9.24 -7.23
N HIS A 106 -1.48 9.77 -6.16
CA HIS A 106 -2.24 10.19 -5.00
C HIS A 106 -2.92 11.55 -5.27
N THR A 107 -4.05 11.77 -4.61
CA THR A 107 -4.86 12.97 -4.82
C THR A 107 -4.71 14.01 -3.71
N LEU A 108 -4.12 13.62 -2.58
CA LEU A 108 -3.88 14.51 -1.44
C LEU A 108 -2.42 14.91 -1.39
N THR A 109 -2.14 16.14 -0.94
CA THR A 109 -0.78 16.53 -0.56
C THR A 109 -0.41 15.83 0.75
N CYS A 110 0.89 15.78 1.06
CA CYS A 110 1.34 15.24 2.34
C CYS A 110 0.72 16.00 3.51
N SER A 111 0.63 17.31 3.40
CA SER A 111 0.01 18.16 4.42
C SER A 111 -1.46 17.83 4.62
N GLN A 112 -2.20 17.63 3.53
CA GLN A 112 -3.60 17.22 3.61
C GLN A 112 -3.77 15.83 4.23
N PHE A 113 -2.90 14.90 3.87
CA PHE A 113 -2.94 13.56 4.46
C PHE A 113 -2.70 13.59 5.97
N LEU A 114 -1.82 14.47 6.43
CA LEU A 114 -1.47 14.60 7.85
C LEU A 114 -2.43 15.52 8.62
N SER A 115 -3.41 16.11 7.96
CA SER A 115 -4.50 16.87 8.59
C SER A 115 -5.72 15.98 8.80
N VAL A 116 -6.59 16.35 9.71
CA VAL A 116 -7.88 15.68 9.91
C VAL A 116 -8.79 16.03 8.71
N GLY A 117 -9.60 15.07 8.28
CA GLY A 117 -10.49 15.25 7.14
C GLY A 117 -10.07 14.43 5.93
N PHE A 118 -10.73 14.63 4.82
CA PHE A 118 -10.50 13.89 3.57
C PHE A 118 -10.61 12.38 3.76
N ALA A 119 -11.55 11.93 4.60
CA ALA A 119 -11.65 10.53 5.04
C ALA A 119 -11.76 9.56 3.88
N GLU A 120 -12.65 9.81 2.92
CA GLU A 120 -12.85 8.90 1.80
C GLU A 120 -11.59 8.72 0.97
N ARG A 121 -10.88 9.82 0.67
CA ARG A 121 -9.63 9.76 -0.11
C ARG A 121 -8.55 8.98 0.62
N LYS A 122 -8.46 9.15 1.93
CA LYS A 122 -7.48 8.43 2.75
C LYS A 122 -7.81 6.94 2.84
N VAL A 123 -9.09 6.60 2.99
CA VAL A 123 -9.55 5.20 2.99
C VAL A 123 -9.21 4.54 1.66
N LEU A 124 -9.53 5.19 0.55
CA LEU A 124 -9.23 4.65 -0.78
C LEU A 124 -7.75 4.50 -1.01
N PHE A 125 -6.93 5.44 -0.56
CA PHE A 125 -5.48 5.32 -0.66
C PHE A 125 -4.97 4.11 0.12
N ALA A 126 -5.46 3.89 1.33
CA ALA A 126 -5.07 2.73 2.14
C ALA A 126 -5.50 1.42 1.46
N VAL A 127 -6.70 1.34 0.91
CA VAL A 127 -7.18 0.19 0.15
C VAL A 127 -6.26 -0.07 -1.05
N ASP A 128 -5.97 0.97 -1.83
CA ASP A 128 -5.15 0.86 -3.03
C ASP A 128 -3.74 0.40 -2.69
N LEU A 129 -3.15 0.96 -1.64
CA LEU A 129 -1.80 0.60 -1.22
C LEU A 129 -1.73 -0.87 -0.77
N LEU A 130 -2.73 -1.33 -0.01
CA LEU A 130 -2.80 -2.74 0.39
C LEU A 130 -2.91 -3.67 -0.82
N GLN A 131 -3.72 -3.30 -1.80
CA GLN A 131 -3.86 -4.08 -3.03
C GLN A 131 -2.57 -4.11 -3.84
N LEU A 132 -1.89 -2.97 -3.97
CA LEU A 132 -0.60 -2.87 -4.66
C LEU A 132 0.47 -3.71 -3.97
N CYS A 133 0.55 -3.63 -2.65
CA CYS A 133 1.51 -4.44 -1.88
C CYS A 133 1.22 -5.93 -2.00
N ARG A 134 -0.06 -6.32 -2.00
CA ARG A 134 -0.43 -7.72 -2.20
C ARG A 134 -0.06 -8.22 -3.58
N ALA A 135 -0.31 -7.42 -4.62
CA ALA A 135 0.08 -7.76 -5.99
C ALA A 135 1.60 -7.93 -6.10
N LYS A 136 2.36 -7.02 -5.49
CA LYS A 136 3.82 -7.12 -5.47
C LYS A 136 4.29 -8.35 -4.70
N HIS A 137 3.67 -8.65 -3.58
CA HIS A 137 3.98 -9.85 -2.80
C HIS A 137 3.82 -11.12 -3.65
N LEU A 138 2.72 -11.22 -4.40
CA LEU A 138 2.47 -12.36 -5.28
C LEU A 138 3.48 -12.43 -6.42
N GLU A 139 3.81 -11.30 -7.03
CA GLU A 139 4.80 -11.20 -8.10
C GLU A 139 6.17 -11.68 -7.62
N LEU A 140 6.63 -11.17 -6.48
CA LEU A 140 7.91 -11.57 -5.89
C LEU A 140 7.93 -13.05 -5.50
N GLY A 141 6.80 -13.57 -5.03
CA GLY A 141 6.65 -14.99 -4.72
C GLY A 141 6.77 -15.87 -5.96
N ARG A 142 6.17 -15.46 -7.07
CA ARG A 142 6.27 -16.16 -8.36
C ARG A 142 7.72 -16.17 -8.88
N GLU A 143 8.40 -15.02 -8.81
CA GLU A 143 9.80 -14.91 -9.23
C GLU A 143 10.69 -15.84 -8.40
N ALA A 144 10.52 -15.85 -7.09
CA ALA A 144 11.28 -16.74 -6.20
C ALA A 144 11.00 -18.21 -6.51
N SER A 145 9.73 -18.58 -6.77
CA SER A 145 9.36 -19.94 -7.15
C SER A 145 9.95 -20.35 -8.48
N ALA A 146 9.97 -19.45 -9.46
CA ALA A 146 10.56 -19.70 -10.77
C ALA A 146 12.07 -19.97 -10.66
N LEU A 147 12.76 -19.20 -9.82
CA LEU A 147 14.20 -19.40 -9.57
C LEU A 147 14.48 -20.74 -8.88
N ARG A 148 13.65 -21.14 -7.92
CA ARG A 148 13.81 -22.42 -7.22
C ARG A 148 13.53 -23.63 -8.11
N LYS A 149 12.64 -23.47 -9.12
CA LYS A 149 12.27 -24.54 -10.05
C LYS A 149 13.24 -24.70 -11.20
N LYS A 150 14.16 -23.76 -11.40
CA LYS A 150 15.18 -23.92 -12.44
C LYS A 150 16.04 -25.13 -12.14
N PRO A 151 16.19 -26.07 -13.10
CA PRO A 151 17.08 -27.20 -12.88
C PRO A 151 18.51 -26.73 -12.69
N ALA A 152 19.26 -27.43 -11.84
CA ALA A 152 20.69 -27.18 -11.66
C ALA A 152 21.36 -27.28 -13.03
N ARG A 153 22.25 -26.33 -13.33
CA ARG A 153 23.01 -26.40 -14.58
C ARG A 153 23.86 -27.66 -14.56
N PRO A 154 23.81 -28.46 -15.63
CA PRO A 154 24.74 -29.56 -15.75
C PRO A 154 26.15 -29.00 -15.74
N THR A 155 26.98 -29.57 -14.88
CA THR A 155 28.41 -29.25 -14.81
C THR A 155 29.17 -29.94 -15.93
#